data_fed0fa1aa1c4b0f94979d22900039ee3
#
_entry.id   fed0fa1aa1c4b0f94979d22900039ee3
#
_cell.length_a   1.000
_cell.length_b   1.000
_cell.length_c   1.000
_cell.angle_alpha   90.00
_cell.angle_beta   90.00
_cell.angle_gamma   90.00
#
_symmetry.space_group_name_H-M   'P 1'
#
loop_
_entity.id
_entity.type
_entity.pdbx_description
1 polymer ?
#
loop_
_entity_poly.entity_id
_entity_poly.type
_entity_poly.pdbx_seq_one_letter_code
_entity_poly.pdbx_strand_id
1 'polypeptide(L)'
;LPDELEGMPEYSPLVFPMMDYVIGHNIDFDADCCQIPGAVKRICTLAMARAIWPNTSHTQSALLYMLSNDRAATRERLRNAHSAGADVIFCYEILLAILSERPHIRTIEELYAFSEECRIPKVMTFGKFSGMPVQHVETGWRNWYRRQTDKDPYLLRAFELYPYDPMYKE
;
A
#
# COMPACT_ATOMS: atom_id res chain seq x y z
N LEU A 1 -0.64 25.34 -5.68
CA LEU A 1 -1.96 24.72 -5.45
C LEU A 1 -3.14 25.69 -5.55
N PRO A 2 -3.10 26.94 -4.99
CA PRO A 2 -4.23 27.89 -5.15
C PRO A 2 -4.50 28.26 -6.60
N ASP A 3 -3.45 28.48 -7.39
CA ASP A 3 -3.57 28.98 -8.78
C ASP A 3 -4.10 27.90 -9.74
N GLU A 4 -3.92 26.62 -9.44
CA GLU A 4 -4.43 25.51 -10.25
C GLU A 4 -5.94 25.29 -10.06
N LEU A 5 -6.53 25.85 -9.01
CA LEU A 5 -7.95 25.74 -8.71
C LEU A 5 -8.76 26.95 -9.20
N GLU A 6 -8.09 28.04 -9.63
CA GLU A 6 -8.75 29.22 -10.17
C GLU A 6 -9.40 28.90 -11.53
N GLY A 7 -10.72 28.92 -11.57
CA GLY A 7 -11.49 28.60 -12.77
C GLY A 7 -11.99 27.15 -12.87
N MET A 8 -11.71 26.32 -11.89
CA MET A 8 -12.39 25.01 -11.84
C MET A 8 -13.87 25.21 -11.49
N PRO A 9 -14.77 24.44 -12.14
CA PRO A 9 -16.18 24.46 -11.77
C PRO A 9 -16.33 24.05 -10.30
N GLU A 10 -17.33 24.62 -9.62
CA GLU A 10 -17.69 24.21 -8.26
C GLU A 10 -17.70 22.69 -8.13
N TYR A 11 -17.18 22.21 -7.01
CA TYR A 11 -17.04 20.79 -6.70
C TYR A 11 -18.29 20.00 -7.08
N SER A 12 -18.20 19.25 -8.14
CA SER A 12 -19.18 18.24 -8.49
C SER A 12 -18.77 16.92 -7.80
N PRO A 13 -19.67 16.25 -7.09
CA PRO A 13 -19.31 14.95 -6.49
C PRO A 13 -18.73 14.04 -7.57
N LEU A 14 -17.56 13.44 -7.30
CA LEU A 14 -16.95 12.49 -8.20
C LEU A 14 -17.91 11.32 -8.43
N VAL A 15 -18.45 11.23 -9.64
CA VAL A 15 -19.24 10.06 -10.04
C VAL A 15 -18.26 9.01 -10.54
N PHE A 16 -17.97 8.03 -9.71
CA PHE A 16 -17.16 6.90 -10.14
C PHE A 16 -17.96 5.99 -11.06
N PRO A 17 -17.36 5.49 -12.15
CA PRO A 17 -17.97 4.39 -12.91
C PRO A 17 -18.17 3.19 -12.00
N MET A 18 -19.10 2.31 -12.34
CA MET A 18 -19.20 1.01 -11.65
C MET A 18 -17.86 0.26 -11.82
N MET A 19 -17.22 -0.04 -10.69
CA MET A 19 -15.95 -0.73 -10.66
C MET A 19 -15.93 -1.72 -9.49
N ASP A 20 -15.32 -2.88 -9.71
CA ASP A 20 -15.12 -3.89 -8.67
C ASP A 20 -13.78 -3.73 -7.96
N TYR A 21 -12.80 -3.12 -8.64
CA TYR A 21 -11.43 -2.96 -8.16
C TYR A 21 -10.92 -1.55 -8.41
N VAL A 22 -10.08 -1.08 -7.50
CA VAL A 22 -9.25 0.12 -7.66
C VAL A 22 -7.81 -0.22 -7.30
N ILE A 23 -6.86 0.30 -8.09
CA ILE A 23 -5.43 0.06 -7.88
C ILE A 23 -4.76 1.40 -7.61
N GLY A 24 -3.91 1.45 -6.60
CA GLY A 24 -3.15 2.66 -6.27
C GLY A 24 -1.92 2.37 -5.43
N HIS A 25 -1.07 3.38 -5.31
CA HIS A 25 0.10 3.33 -4.46
C HIS A 25 -0.22 3.99 -3.12
N ASN A 26 -0.43 3.21 -2.06
CA ASN A 26 -1.05 3.64 -0.81
C ASN A 26 -2.55 3.96 -0.98
N ILE A 27 -3.23 3.11 -1.72
CA ILE A 27 -4.61 3.30 -2.22
C ILE A 27 -5.62 3.66 -1.14
N ASP A 28 -5.41 3.28 0.12
CA ASP A 28 -6.38 3.57 1.17
C ASP A 28 -6.52 5.07 1.40
N PHE A 29 -5.42 5.83 1.31
CA PHE A 29 -5.45 7.28 1.41
C PHE A 29 -6.30 7.91 0.28
N ASP A 30 -6.04 7.52 -0.97
CA ASP A 30 -6.78 8.06 -2.12
C ASP A 30 -8.25 7.64 -2.08
N ALA A 31 -8.51 6.37 -1.72
CA ALA A 31 -9.86 5.83 -1.65
C ALA A 31 -10.71 6.54 -0.57
N ASP A 32 -10.11 6.88 0.56
CA ASP A 32 -10.79 7.58 1.64
C ASP A 32 -11.01 9.06 1.28
N CYS A 33 -10.01 9.74 0.69
CA CYS A 33 -10.15 11.11 0.19
C CYS A 33 -11.23 11.23 -0.90
N CYS A 34 -11.28 10.26 -1.81
CA CYS A 34 -12.23 10.22 -2.91
C CYS A 34 -13.58 9.60 -2.53
N GLN A 35 -13.74 9.12 -1.29
CA GLN A 35 -14.95 8.45 -0.80
C GLN A 35 -15.35 7.25 -1.67
N ILE A 36 -14.37 6.47 -2.13
CA ILE A 36 -14.63 5.25 -2.90
C ILE A 36 -15.45 4.27 -2.05
N PRO A 37 -16.57 3.74 -2.58
CA PRO A 37 -17.41 2.82 -1.81
C PRO A 37 -16.64 1.64 -1.24
N GLY A 38 -16.93 1.28 0.01
CA GLY A 38 -16.26 0.17 0.72
C GLY A 38 -16.43 -1.21 0.07
N ALA A 39 -17.39 -1.37 -0.85
CA ALA A 39 -17.56 -2.58 -1.64
C ALA A 39 -16.49 -2.74 -2.73
N VAL A 40 -15.83 -1.66 -3.13
CA VAL A 40 -14.77 -1.68 -4.14
C VAL A 40 -13.49 -2.24 -3.52
N LYS A 41 -12.95 -3.28 -4.11
CA LYS A 41 -11.73 -3.94 -3.65
C LYS A 41 -10.50 -3.09 -3.97
N ARG A 42 -9.66 -2.86 -2.97
CA ARG A 42 -8.49 -1.97 -3.05
C ARG A 42 -7.21 -2.79 -3.23
N ILE A 43 -6.50 -2.59 -4.33
CA ILE A 43 -5.21 -3.24 -4.63
C ILE A 43 -4.09 -2.23 -4.38
N CYS A 44 -3.16 -2.54 -3.47
CA CYS A 44 -2.13 -1.63 -3.01
C CYS A 44 -0.74 -1.98 -3.56
N THR A 45 -0.23 -1.23 -4.52
CA THR A 45 1.12 -1.45 -5.06
C THR A 45 2.22 -1.17 -4.02
N LEU A 46 1.98 -0.28 -3.05
CA LEU A 46 2.90 -0.03 -1.95
C LEU A 46 3.09 -1.28 -1.07
N ALA A 47 2.00 -1.96 -0.70
CA ALA A 47 2.07 -3.18 0.11
C ALA A 47 2.81 -4.30 -0.63
N MET A 48 2.50 -4.49 -1.91
CA MET A 48 3.18 -5.48 -2.76
C MET A 48 4.66 -5.14 -2.97
N ALA A 49 5.01 -3.87 -3.19
CA ALA A 49 6.40 -3.43 -3.33
C ALA A 49 7.23 -3.70 -2.06
N ARG A 50 6.66 -3.47 -0.88
CA ARG A 50 7.31 -3.79 0.40
C ARG A 50 7.62 -5.28 0.55
N ALA A 51 6.74 -6.14 0.06
CA ALA A 51 6.95 -7.59 0.11
C ALA A 51 7.98 -8.09 -0.92
N ILE A 52 8.04 -7.47 -2.11
CA ILE A 52 8.93 -7.88 -3.20
C ILE A 52 10.33 -7.29 -3.02
N TRP A 53 10.44 -6.02 -2.64
CA TRP A 53 11.71 -5.29 -2.52
C TRP A 53 11.90 -4.71 -1.11
N PRO A 54 12.03 -5.55 -0.06
CA PRO A 54 11.99 -5.12 1.35
C PRO A 54 13.10 -4.15 1.76
N ASN A 55 14.22 -4.14 1.04
CA ASN A 55 15.42 -3.36 1.40
C ASN A 55 15.57 -2.05 0.62
N THR A 56 14.47 -1.46 0.17
CA THR A 56 14.48 -0.21 -0.58
C THR A 56 13.48 0.81 0.00
N SER A 57 13.60 2.06 -0.41
CA SER A 57 12.54 3.04 -0.18
C SER A 57 11.34 2.72 -1.08
N HIS A 58 10.13 2.79 -0.52
CA HIS A 58 8.90 2.41 -1.20
C HIS A 58 8.06 3.61 -1.67
N THR A 59 8.64 4.83 -1.73
CA THR A 59 8.00 5.93 -2.44
C THR A 59 8.00 5.64 -3.95
N GLN A 60 6.98 6.11 -4.67
CA GLN A 60 6.90 5.92 -6.13
C GLN A 60 8.19 6.34 -6.84
N SER A 61 8.71 7.52 -6.50
CA SER A 61 9.95 8.05 -7.09
C SER A 61 11.15 7.15 -6.85
N ALA A 62 11.32 6.61 -5.64
CA ALA A 62 12.43 5.73 -5.32
C ALA A 62 12.33 4.38 -6.05
N LEU A 63 11.12 3.82 -6.13
CA LEU A 63 10.87 2.57 -6.85
C LEU A 63 11.14 2.74 -8.34
N LEU A 64 10.64 3.79 -8.96
CA LEU A 64 10.90 4.07 -10.39
C LEU A 64 12.39 4.24 -10.67
N TYR A 65 13.11 4.95 -9.79
CA TYR A 65 14.55 5.13 -9.93
C TYR A 65 15.32 3.81 -9.79
N MET A 66 14.89 2.94 -8.88
CA MET A 66 15.46 1.60 -8.68
C MET A 66 15.19 0.69 -9.90
N LEU A 67 13.97 0.73 -10.44
CA LEU A 67 13.53 -0.13 -11.55
C LEU A 67 14.04 0.35 -12.91
N SER A 68 14.55 1.58 -12.99
CA SER A 68 14.93 2.18 -14.26
C SER A 68 16.31 1.72 -14.77
N ASN A 69 16.37 1.43 -16.06
CA ASN A 69 17.62 1.23 -16.78
C ASN A 69 18.28 2.57 -17.22
N ASP A 70 17.50 3.65 -17.32
CA ASP A 70 17.99 5.02 -17.62
C ASP A 70 17.66 5.97 -16.46
N ARG A 71 18.62 6.11 -15.56
CA ARG A 71 18.50 6.97 -14.38
C ARG A 71 18.44 8.46 -14.70
N ALA A 72 19.03 8.88 -15.83
CA ALA A 72 19.02 10.30 -16.24
C ALA A 72 17.64 10.70 -16.73
N ALA A 73 17.06 9.92 -17.64
CA ALA A 73 15.69 10.12 -18.12
C ALA A 73 14.66 10.01 -16.98
N THR A 74 14.82 9.04 -16.08
CA THR A 74 13.94 8.92 -14.92
C THR A 74 14.01 10.13 -14.00
N ARG A 75 15.22 10.67 -13.74
CA ARG A 75 15.36 11.89 -12.93
C ARG A 75 14.64 13.08 -13.57
N GLU A 76 14.70 13.22 -14.87
CA GLU A 76 13.99 14.30 -15.57
C GLU A 76 12.47 14.13 -15.47
N ARG A 77 11.95 12.93 -15.65
CA ARG A 77 10.53 12.60 -15.44
C ARG A 77 10.08 12.91 -14.01
N LEU A 78 10.91 12.59 -13.00
CA LEU A 78 10.60 12.82 -11.60
C LEU A 78 10.62 14.30 -11.19
N ARG A 79 11.33 15.18 -11.92
CA ARG A 79 11.25 16.64 -11.70
C ARG A 79 9.88 17.21 -11.99
N ASN A 80 9.17 16.60 -12.95
CA ASN A 80 7.82 16.96 -13.34
C ASN A 80 6.75 16.10 -12.60
N ALA A 81 7.18 15.24 -11.67
CA ALA A 81 6.29 14.51 -10.76
C ALA A 81 5.57 15.51 -9.84
N HIS A 82 4.50 15.12 -9.22
CA HIS A 82 3.56 15.85 -8.37
C HIS A 82 2.32 16.37 -9.11
N SER A 83 2.05 15.86 -10.31
CA SER A 83 0.71 15.92 -10.87
C SER A 83 0.01 14.56 -10.67
N ALA A 84 -1.29 14.58 -10.40
CA ALA A 84 -2.08 13.35 -10.24
C ALA A 84 -1.94 12.41 -11.45
N GLY A 85 -1.81 12.96 -12.66
CA GLY A 85 -1.59 12.16 -13.87
C GLY A 85 -0.24 11.44 -13.90
N ALA A 86 0.84 12.09 -13.43
CA ALA A 86 2.15 11.46 -13.33
C ALA A 86 2.14 10.33 -12.29
N ASP A 87 1.49 10.54 -11.15
CA ASP A 87 1.41 9.55 -10.07
C ASP A 87 0.64 8.29 -10.51
N VAL A 88 -0.39 8.44 -11.34
CA VAL A 88 -1.11 7.31 -11.96
C VAL A 88 -0.19 6.52 -12.90
N ILE A 89 0.58 7.20 -13.77
CA ILE A 89 1.54 6.55 -14.68
C ILE A 89 2.61 5.81 -13.87
N PHE A 90 3.12 6.41 -12.83
CA PHE A 90 4.13 5.82 -11.96
C PHE A 90 3.62 4.59 -11.22
N CYS A 91 2.39 4.66 -10.71
CA CYS A 91 1.71 3.52 -10.10
C CYS A 91 1.58 2.35 -11.10
N TYR A 92 1.20 2.65 -12.35
CA TYR A 92 1.08 1.65 -13.40
C TYR A 92 2.43 0.99 -13.74
N GLU A 93 3.52 1.75 -13.86
CA GLU A 93 4.86 1.21 -14.11
C GLU A 93 5.34 0.30 -12.97
N ILE A 94 5.08 0.69 -11.72
CA ILE A 94 5.36 -0.14 -10.55
C ILE A 94 4.53 -1.44 -10.59
N LEU A 95 3.26 -1.35 -10.97
CA LEU A 95 2.40 -2.53 -11.12
C LEU A 95 2.95 -3.49 -12.17
N LEU A 96 3.39 -2.99 -13.33
CA LEU A 96 4.00 -3.83 -14.37
C LEU A 96 5.27 -4.54 -13.86
N ALA A 97 6.11 -3.83 -13.10
CA ALA A 97 7.28 -4.44 -12.48
C ALA A 97 6.92 -5.52 -11.46
N ILE A 98 5.90 -5.28 -10.63
CA ILE A 98 5.36 -6.28 -9.69
C ILE A 98 4.89 -7.54 -10.44
N LEU A 99 4.12 -7.38 -11.52
CA LEU A 99 3.64 -8.51 -12.31
C LEU A 99 4.78 -9.27 -13.01
N SER A 100 5.85 -8.58 -13.41
CA SER A 100 7.06 -9.21 -13.95
C SER A 100 7.76 -10.10 -12.91
N GLU A 101 7.80 -9.67 -11.64
CA GLU A 101 8.34 -10.45 -10.51
C GLU A 101 7.41 -11.59 -10.07
N ARG A 102 6.15 -11.56 -10.48
CA ARG A 102 5.09 -12.50 -10.08
C ARG A 102 4.34 -13.04 -11.31
N PRO A 103 5.01 -13.77 -12.22
CA PRO A 103 4.43 -14.17 -13.51
C PRO A 103 3.28 -15.20 -13.38
N HIS A 104 3.08 -15.75 -12.20
CA HIS A 104 1.94 -16.62 -11.92
C HIS A 104 0.63 -15.86 -11.66
N ILE A 105 0.69 -14.56 -11.35
CA ILE A 105 -0.50 -13.70 -11.20
C ILE A 105 -1.00 -13.34 -12.59
N ARG A 106 -2.19 -13.82 -12.96
CA ARG A 106 -2.77 -13.66 -14.29
C ARG A 106 -4.15 -13.04 -14.32
N THR A 107 -4.81 -12.98 -13.16
CA THR A 107 -6.14 -12.40 -13.03
C THR A 107 -6.14 -11.27 -11.99
N ILE A 108 -7.16 -10.42 -12.04
CA ILE A 108 -7.30 -9.32 -11.07
C ILE A 108 -7.60 -9.86 -9.67
N GLU A 109 -8.27 -10.99 -9.57
CA GLU A 109 -8.58 -11.69 -8.32
C GLU A 109 -7.29 -12.19 -7.64
N GLU A 110 -6.39 -12.78 -8.42
CA GLU A 110 -5.08 -13.23 -7.93
C GLU A 110 -4.23 -12.04 -7.48
N LEU A 111 -4.25 -10.93 -8.23
CA LEU A 111 -3.57 -9.70 -7.87
C LEU A 111 -4.12 -9.10 -6.57
N TYR A 112 -5.45 -9.09 -6.43
CA TYR A 112 -6.09 -8.65 -5.20
C TYR A 112 -5.71 -9.53 -4.02
N ALA A 113 -5.77 -10.86 -4.16
CA ALA A 113 -5.39 -11.80 -3.12
C ALA A 113 -3.93 -11.60 -2.67
N PHE A 114 -3.01 -11.41 -3.63
CA PHE A 114 -1.61 -11.11 -3.34
C PHE A 114 -1.45 -9.76 -2.64
N SER A 115 -2.17 -8.72 -3.06
CA SER A 115 -2.17 -7.42 -2.39
C SER A 115 -2.63 -7.52 -0.94
N GLU A 116 -3.71 -8.26 -0.67
CA GLU A 116 -4.25 -8.47 0.69
C GLU A 116 -3.26 -9.24 1.57
N GLU A 117 -2.60 -10.26 1.05
CA GLU A 117 -1.54 -10.99 1.76
C GLU A 117 -0.38 -10.06 2.13
N CYS A 118 0.06 -9.22 1.19
CA CYS A 118 1.16 -8.27 1.40
C CYS A 118 0.85 -7.18 2.44
N ARG A 119 -0.42 -6.91 2.73
CA ARG A 119 -0.84 -5.95 3.77
C ARG A 119 -0.67 -6.49 5.18
N ILE A 120 -0.60 -7.82 5.35
CA ILE A 120 -0.48 -8.45 6.67
C ILE A 120 0.94 -8.24 7.20
N PRO A 121 1.12 -7.46 8.28
CA PRO A 121 2.45 -7.15 8.78
C PRO A 121 3.11 -8.38 9.43
N LYS A 122 4.38 -8.60 9.12
CA LYS A 122 5.24 -9.60 9.79
C LYS A 122 6.01 -8.98 10.95
N VAL A 123 6.14 -7.66 10.93
CA VAL A 123 6.89 -6.86 11.90
C VAL A 123 5.98 -5.73 12.38
N MET A 124 6.04 -5.42 13.65
CA MET A 124 5.32 -4.29 14.25
C MET A 124 5.86 -2.96 13.72
N THR A 125 4.96 -2.05 13.34
CA THR A 125 5.32 -0.74 12.76
C THR A 125 5.18 0.41 13.74
N PHE A 126 4.62 0.16 14.94
CA PHE A 126 4.34 1.21 15.93
C PHE A 126 4.41 0.71 17.38
N GLY A 127 4.37 1.66 18.30
CA GLY A 127 4.32 1.42 19.75
C GLY A 127 5.63 0.84 20.31
N LYS A 128 5.56 0.29 21.52
CA LYS A 128 6.71 -0.28 22.22
C LYS A 128 7.33 -1.50 21.55
N PHE A 129 6.62 -2.14 20.61
CA PHE A 129 7.07 -3.29 19.85
C PHE A 129 7.52 -2.95 18.43
N SER A 130 7.65 -1.66 18.08
CA SER A 130 8.10 -1.24 16.74
C SER A 130 9.42 -1.91 16.37
N GLY A 131 9.48 -2.49 15.15
CA GLY A 131 10.63 -3.25 14.66
C GLY A 131 10.67 -4.72 15.09
N MET A 132 9.81 -5.14 16.02
CA MET A 132 9.76 -6.52 16.52
C MET A 132 8.87 -7.40 15.65
N PRO A 133 9.25 -8.67 15.38
CA PRO A 133 8.36 -9.62 14.73
C PRO A 133 7.03 -9.77 15.47
N VAL A 134 5.93 -9.86 14.73
CA VAL A 134 4.58 -9.93 15.31
C VAL A 134 4.44 -11.09 16.30
N GLN A 135 5.07 -12.24 16.01
CA GLN A 135 5.03 -13.42 16.89
C GLN A 135 5.64 -13.18 18.29
N HIS A 136 6.45 -12.14 18.48
CA HIS A 136 7.05 -11.81 19.76
C HIS A 136 6.20 -10.83 20.61
N VAL A 137 5.07 -10.36 20.06
CA VAL A 137 4.16 -9.48 20.79
C VAL A 137 3.37 -10.29 21.80
N GLU A 138 3.50 -9.93 23.08
CA GLU A 138 2.88 -10.59 24.23
C GLU A 138 1.35 -10.71 24.09
N THR A 139 0.80 -11.82 24.54
CA THR A 139 -0.66 -12.08 24.53
C THR A 139 -1.45 -10.97 25.25
N GLY A 140 -0.91 -10.43 26.37
CA GLY A 140 -1.55 -9.34 27.11
C GLY A 140 -1.77 -8.10 26.25
N TRP A 141 -0.75 -7.69 25.48
CA TRP A 141 -0.84 -6.55 24.59
C TRP A 141 -1.76 -6.82 23.39
N ARG A 142 -1.69 -8.01 22.78
CA ARG A 142 -2.60 -8.43 21.69
C ARG A 142 -4.06 -8.35 22.14
N ASN A 143 -4.37 -8.81 23.36
CA ASN A 143 -5.71 -8.75 23.93
C ASN A 143 -6.16 -7.32 24.24
N TRP A 144 -5.23 -6.46 24.65
CA TRP A 144 -5.50 -5.03 24.81
C TRP A 144 -5.80 -4.38 23.46
N TYR A 145 -4.99 -4.64 22.42
CA TYR A 145 -5.19 -4.09 21.09
C TYR A 145 -6.53 -4.50 20.47
N ARG A 146 -6.96 -5.75 20.65
CA ARG A 146 -8.28 -6.23 20.18
C ARG A 146 -9.47 -5.47 20.75
N ARG A 147 -9.30 -4.77 21.88
CA ARG A 147 -10.37 -3.99 22.55
C ARG A 147 -10.37 -2.52 22.10
N GLN A 148 -9.38 -2.05 21.35
CA GLN A 148 -9.35 -0.67 20.88
C GLN A 148 -10.43 -0.45 19.82
N THR A 149 -10.91 0.80 19.70
CA THR A 149 -11.90 1.20 18.69
C THR A 149 -11.29 1.29 17.29
N ASP A 150 -10.10 1.87 17.21
CA ASP A 150 -9.36 2.06 15.96
C ASP A 150 -8.31 0.94 15.83
N LYS A 151 -8.68 -0.11 15.12
CA LYS A 151 -7.87 -1.33 14.94
C LYS A 151 -7.57 -1.55 13.47
N ASP A 152 -6.30 -1.74 13.17
CA ASP A 152 -5.89 -2.23 11.85
C ASP A 152 -6.32 -3.71 11.68
N PRO A 153 -7.21 -4.03 10.73
CA PRO A 153 -7.67 -5.40 10.49
C PRO A 153 -6.53 -6.32 10.04
N TYR A 154 -5.53 -5.80 9.35
CA TYR A 154 -4.37 -6.59 8.92
C TYR A 154 -3.47 -6.98 10.08
N LEU A 155 -3.31 -6.10 11.08
CA LEU A 155 -2.59 -6.47 12.29
C LEU A 155 -3.36 -7.50 13.12
N LEU A 156 -4.69 -7.42 13.19
CA LEU A 156 -5.50 -8.45 13.82
C LEU A 156 -5.31 -9.80 13.11
N ARG A 157 -5.30 -9.79 11.77
CA ARG A 157 -5.04 -10.98 10.97
C ARG A 157 -3.64 -11.53 11.18
N ALA A 158 -2.64 -10.64 11.33
CA ALA A 158 -1.28 -11.03 11.66
C ALA A 158 -1.19 -11.76 13.01
N PHE A 159 -1.95 -11.34 14.03
CA PHE A 159 -1.99 -12.04 15.33
C PHE A 159 -2.60 -13.45 15.26
N GLU A 160 -3.46 -13.71 14.28
CA GLU A 160 -4.00 -15.04 14.03
C GLU A 160 -3.00 -15.93 13.32
N LEU A 161 -2.32 -15.40 12.30
CA LEU A 161 -1.36 -16.13 11.47
C LEU A 161 -0.02 -16.36 12.16
N TYR A 162 0.39 -15.43 13.04
CA TYR A 162 1.64 -15.47 13.79
C TYR A 162 1.33 -15.53 15.30
N PRO A 163 0.99 -16.69 15.87
CA PRO A 163 0.71 -16.85 17.28
C PRO A 163 1.92 -16.42 18.13
N TYR A 164 1.66 -16.04 19.39
CA TYR A 164 2.73 -15.66 20.30
C TYR A 164 3.70 -16.83 20.54
N ASP A 165 4.98 -16.58 20.35
CA ASP A 165 6.05 -17.54 20.64
C ASP A 165 6.79 -17.12 21.91
N PRO A 166 6.55 -17.79 23.05
CA PRO A 166 7.21 -17.47 24.33
C PRO A 166 8.69 -17.87 24.37
N MET A 167 9.18 -18.68 23.43
CA MET A 167 10.57 -19.13 23.38
C MET A 167 11.53 -18.01 22.96
N TYR A 168 11.02 -16.91 22.39
CA TYR A 168 11.82 -15.75 22.04
C TYR A 168 11.87 -14.77 23.23
N LYS A 169 12.63 -15.11 24.26
CA LYS A 169 13.11 -14.15 25.24
C LYS A 169 14.52 -13.73 24.81
N GLU A 170 14.68 -12.42 24.54
CA GLU A 170 16.00 -11.81 24.45
C GLU A 170 16.82 -12.08 25.70
#